data_c57276effa3d8d6c8e857037b6c8bed2
#
_entry.id   c57276effa3d8d6c8e857037b6c8bed2
#
_cell.length_a   1.000
_cell.length_b   1.000
_cell.length_c   1.000
_cell.angle_alpha   90.00
_cell.angle_beta   90.00
_cell.angle_gamma   90.00
#
_symmetry.space_group_name_H-M   'P 1'
#
loop_
_entity.id
_entity.type
_entity.pdbx_description
1 polymer ?
#
loop_
_entity_poly.entity_id
_entity_poly.type
_entity_poly.pdbx_seq_one_letter_code
_entity_poly.pdbx_strand_id
1 'polypeptide(L)'
;MKPLATFKHISSKNANYGDAEKYLTFAHDEFTMKPTLDTDGRLAPREDYRISTLNCGEDDFAVACMRSNLRYGKNQKREDVKSHHYIISFDPRDGPDNGLTVDKAQELGERFCREQFPGHQAIICTYPDGHNQSGNIHVHIVINSLRIENVPLLPYMDRPADTKAGCKHRCTDAAMEYFKSEVMELCHEAGLYQIDLLNGSANRVMRIIFVPSWSKSSGYPAKPRSADIRSGWHRLENGWQNLTACLSASMRTMWQGASRMNGSL
;
A
#
# COMPACT_ATOMS: atom_id res chain seq x y z
N MET A 1 1.29 -16.56 -19.20
CA MET A 1 0.39 -15.86 -18.29
C MET A 1 1.26 -15.07 -17.32
N LYS A 2 1.00 -13.76 -17.13
CA LYS A 2 1.70 -12.97 -16.10
C LYS A 2 1.20 -13.42 -14.72
N PRO A 3 2.05 -13.46 -13.68
CA PRO A 3 1.60 -13.75 -12.32
C PRO A 3 0.64 -12.65 -11.89
N LEU A 4 -0.48 -13.06 -11.36
CA LEU A 4 -1.59 -12.15 -11.11
C LEU A 4 -1.65 -11.65 -9.66
N ALA A 5 -1.13 -12.41 -8.69
CA ALA A 5 -0.99 -11.91 -7.34
C ALA A 5 0.40 -11.28 -7.11
N THR A 6 0.42 -10.17 -6.40
CA THR A 6 1.66 -9.40 -6.16
C THR A 6 1.61 -8.71 -4.81
N PHE A 7 2.81 -8.42 -4.27
CA PHE A 7 2.98 -7.50 -3.15
C PHE A 7 3.90 -6.36 -3.58
N LYS A 8 3.46 -5.12 -3.42
CA LYS A 8 4.20 -3.94 -3.85
C LYS A 8 4.30 -2.93 -2.73
N HIS A 9 5.38 -2.13 -2.75
CA HIS A 9 5.59 -1.02 -1.84
C HIS A 9 5.97 0.25 -2.62
N ILE A 10 5.42 1.38 -2.20
CA ILE A 10 5.68 2.70 -2.76
C ILE A 10 5.86 3.68 -1.59
N SER A 11 6.94 4.44 -1.59
CA SER A 11 7.12 5.53 -0.64
C SER A 11 6.66 6.85 -1.25
N SER A 12 5.96 7.69 -0.48
CA SER A 12 5.46 8.98 -0.94
C SER A 12 6.01 10.13 -0.11
N LYS A 13 6.41 11.19 -0.81
CA LYS A 13 6.80 12.49 -0.22
C LYS A 13 5.67 13.52 -0.29
N ASN A 14 4.49 13.14 -0.78
CA ASN A 14 3.33 14.02 -0.88
C ASN A 14 2.89 14.45 0.52
N ALA A 15 2.79 15.76 0.73
CA ALA A 15 2.35 16.34 2.00
C ALA A 15 0.83 16.31 2.16
N ASN A 16 0.09 16.12 1.08
CA ASN A 16 -1.37 16.03 1.08
C ASN A 16 -1.79 14.56 1.25
N TYR A 17 -2.07 14.16 2.47
CA TYR A 17 -2.56 12.80 2.77
C TYR A 17 -3.96 12.53 2.20
N GLY A 18 -4.76 13.56 1.98
CA GLY A 18 -6.08 13.44 1.33
C GLY A 18 -6.00 13.00 -0.14
N ASP A 19 -4.84 13.19 -0.81
CA ASP A 19 -4.66 12.68 -2.18
C ASP A 19 -4.60 11.15 -2.19
N ALA A 20 -4.12 10.51 -1.13
CA ALA A 20 -4.15 9.06 -1.00
C ALA A 20 -5.59 8.55 -0.91
N GLU A 21 -6.44 9.17 -0.10
CA GLU A 21 -7.85 8.82 0.02
C GLU A 21 -8.58 9.02 -1.29
N LYS A 22 -8.38 10.16 -1.96
CA LYS A 22 -8.97 10.42 -3.29
C LYS A 22 -8.56 9.36 -4.31
N TYR A 23 -7.27 8.99 -4.33
CA TYR A 23 -6.79 7.92 -5.21
C TYR A 23 -7.50 6.58 -4.94
N LEU A 24 -7.79 6.28 -3.69
CA LEU A 24 -8.42 5.03 -3.28
C LEU A 24 -9.92 4.99 -3.57
N THR A 25 -10.61 6.13 -3.46
CA THR A 25 -12.08 6.21 -3.51
C THR A 25 -12.66 6.60 -4.87
N PHE A 26 -11.84 7.22 -5.75
CA PHE A 26 -12.29 7.61 -7.09
C PHE A 26 -11.69 6.70 -8.17
N ALA A 27 -12.44 6.53 -9.25
CA ALA A 27 -12.02 5.74 -10.40
C ALA A 27 -10.89 6.44 -11.17
N HIS A 28 -10.00 5.64 -11.73
CA HIS A 28 -8.89 6.11 -12.55
C HIS A 28 -8.84 5.30 -13.83
N ASP A 29 -8.51 5.97 -14.93
CA ASP A 29 -8.24 5.31 -16.21
C ASP A 29 -7.00 4.40 -16.08
N GLU A 30 -7.14 3.15 -16.50
CA GLU A 30 -6.14 2.10 -16.29
C GLU A 30 -4.82 2.35 -17.03
N PHE A 31 -4.87 3.07 -18.15
CA PHE A 31 -3.70 3.28 -19.01
C PHE A 31 -3.00 4.61 -18.69
N THR A 32 -3.78 5.65 -18.47
CA THR A 32 -3.25 6.99 -18.24
C THR A 32 -3.07 7.31 -16.77
N MET A 33 -3.68 6.51 -15.88
CA MET A 33 -3.73 6.73 -14.43
C MET A 33 -4.34 8.07 -14.04
N LYS A 34 -5.07 8.70 -14.97
CA LYS A 34 -5.79 9.94 -14.69
C LYS A 34 -7.13 9.64 -14.04
N PRO A 35 -7.60 10.51 -13.14
CA PRO A 35 -8.94 10.38 -12.59
C PRO A 35 -9.99 10.36 -13.69
N THR A 36 -10.95 9.45 -13.58
CA THR A 36 -12.12 9.40 -14.46
C THR A 36 -13.12 10.46 -14.00
N LEU A 37 -13.74 11.14 -14.96
CA LEU A 37 -14.79 12.11 -14.67
C LEU A 37 -16.16 11.51 -15.02
N ASP A 38 -17.18 11.87 -14.24
CA ASP A 38 -18.56 11.57 -14.54
C ASP A 38 -19.14 12.51 -15.62
N THR A 39 -20.41 12.34 -15.94
CA THR A 39 -21.12 13.14 -16.94
C THR A 39 -21.17 14.65 -16.61
N ASP A 40 -21.04 15.01 -15.34
CA ASP A 40 -21.04 16.38 -14.86
C ASP A 40 -19.63 16.99 -14.76
N GLY A 41 -18.60 16.23 -15.18
CA GLY A 41 -17.20 16.63 -15.11
C GLY A 41 -16.59 16.59 -13.71
N ARG A 42 -17.23 15.88 -12.77
CA ARG A 42 -16.72 15.62 -11.41
C ARG A 42 -15.95 14.32 -11.37
N LEU A 43 -15.14 14.13 -10.34
CA LEU A 43 -14.46 12.86 -10.12
C LEU A 43 -15.48 11.72 -9.95
N ALA A 44 -15.39 10.70 -10.78
CA ALA A 44 -16.25 9.53 -10.69
C ALA A 44 -15.87 8.68 -9.47
N PRO A 45 -16.76 8.44 -8.50
CA PRO A 45 -16.48 7.55 -7.38
C PRO A 45 -16.37 6.10 -7.90
N ARG A 46 -15.62 5.25 -7.18
CA ARG A 46 -15.63 3.81 -7.43
C ARG A 46 -16.97 3.23 -7.02
N GLU A 47 -17.50 2.29 -7.80
CA GLU A 47 -18.80 1.67 -7.54
C GLU A 47 -18.78 0.66 -6.40
N ASP A 48 -17.69 -0.12 -6.29
CA ASP A 48 -17.54 -1.16 -5.26
C ASP A 48 -16.16 -1.06 -4.60
N TYR A 49 -16.14 -0.67 -3.34
CA TYR A 49 -14.92 -0.67 -2.52
C TYR A 49 -15.26 -0.79 -1.04
N ARG A 50 -14.29 -1.22 -0.24
CA ARG A 50 -14.33 -1.15 1.21
C ARG A 50 -13.20 -0.28 1.69
N ILE A 51 -13.47 0.52 2.73
CA ILE A 51 -12.47 1.43 3.29
C ILE A 51 -12.58 1.44 4.81
N SER A 52 -11.44 1.43 5.47
CA SER A 52 -11.33 1.57 6.93
C SER A 52 -10.05 2.31 7.31
N THR A 53 -10.03 2.83 8.53
CA THR A 53 -8.86 3.49 9.10
C THR A 53 -8.43 2.81 10.38
N LEU A 54 -7.12 2.83 10.69
CA LEU A 54 -6.56 2.35 11.94
C LEU A 54 -5.77 3.46 12.62
N ASN A 55 -5.90 3.54 13.95
CA ASN A 55 -5.18 4.48 14.81
C ASN A 55 -5.40 5.96 14.45
N CYS A 56 -6.52 6.29 13.81
CA CYS A 56 -6.88 7.67 13.44
C CYS A 56 -7.80 8.34 14.47
N GLY A 57 -8.36 7.57 15.44
CA GLY A 57 -9.38 8.06 16.34
C GLY A 57 -10.67 8.39 15.60
N GLU A 58 -11.25 9.55 15.89
CA GLU A 58 -12.44 10.07 15.21
C GLU A 58 -12.09 10.97 14.01
N ASP A 59 -10.79 11.25 13.78
CA ASP A 59 -10.35 12.04 12.65
C ASP A 59 -10.29 11.18 11.37
N ASP A 60 -10.43 11.82 10.21
CA ASP A 60 -10.04 11.20 8.97
C ASP A 60 -8.52 10.96 8.92
N PHE A 61 -8.08 10.07 8.03
CA PHE A 61 -6.68 9.69 7.91
C PHE A 61 -5.74 10.90 7.70
N ALA A 62 -6.15 11.86 6.86
CA ALA A 62 -5.31 13.01 6.54
C ALA A 62 -5.13 13.93 7.74
N VAL A 63 -6.20 14.23 8.46
CA VAL A 63 -6.17 15.08 9.67
C VAL A 63 -5.37 14.39 10.78
N ALA A 64 -5.61 13.11 11.02
CA ALA A 64 -4.89 12.33 12.01
C ALA A 64 -3.38 12.32 11.75
N CYS A 65 -2.95 12.10 10.48
CA CYS A 65 -1.54 12.15 10.09
C CYS A 65 -0.93 13.54 10.29
N MET A 66 -1.63 14.60 9.88
CA MET A 66 -1.13 15.97 10.02
C MET A 66 -0.94 16.35 11.50
N ARG A 67 -1.92 16.04 12.36
CA ARG A 67 -1.84 16.28 13.81
C ARG A 67 -0.63 15.58 14.44
N SER A 68 -0.44 14.30 14.12
CA SER A 68 0.67 13.52 14.63
C SER A 68 2.02 14.06 14.16
N ASN A 69 2.14 14.41 12.89
CA ASN A 69 3.36 14.95 12.32
C ASN A 69 3.74 16.30 12.97
N LEU A 70 2.76 17.15 13.22
CA LEU A 70 2.95 18.41 13.94
C LEU A 70 3.39 18.15 15.40
N ARG A 71 2.69 17.26 16.11
CA ARG A 71 3.00 16.92 17.50
C ARG A 71 4.44 16.43 17.68
N TYR A 72 4.94 15.63 16.75
CA TYR A 72 6.30 15.06 16.82
C TYR A 72 7.34 15.88 16.05
N GLY A 73 6.97 16.98 15.39
CA GLY A 73 7.87 17.78 14.55
C GLY A 73 8.47 16.97 13.39
N LYS A 74 7.71 16.02 12.84
CA LYS A 74 8.16 15.12 11.76
C LYS A 74 7.47 15.44 10.44
N ASN A 75 8.03 14.95 9.33
CA ASN A 75 7.46 15.07 7.98
C ASN A 75 7.26 16.53 7.51
N GLN A 76 8.03 17.47 8.04
CA GLN A 76 7.90 18.88 7.73
C GLN A 76 8.63 19.28 6.44
N LYS A 77 9.72 18.58 6.10
CA LYS A 77 10.54 18.89 4.94
C LYS A 77 9.96 18.27 3.68
N ARG A 78 10.20 18.92 2.52
CA ARG A 78 9.72 18.45 1.21
C ARG A 78 10.27 17.06 0.85
N GLU A 79 11.51 16.78 1.19
CA GLU A 79 12.22 15.53 0.91
C GLU A 79 11.84 14.36 1.85
N ASP A 80 11.14 14.65 2.95
CA ASP A 80 10.70 13.59 3.88
C ASP A 80 9.76 12.62 3.19
N VAL A 81 10.00 11.32 3.36
CA VAL A 81 8.99 10.30 3.10
C VAL A 81 7.88 10.44 4.14
N LYS A 82 6.66 10.70 3.71
CA LYS A 82 5.52 11.02 4.56
C LYS A 82 4.58 9.83 4.75
N SER A 83 4.47 9.00 3.73
CA SER A 83 3.65 7.79 3.80
C SER A 83 4.28 6.64 3.04
N HIS A 84 3.88 5.43 3.39
CA HIS A 84 4.20 4.20 2.67
C HIS A 84 2.91 3.56 2.22
N HIS A 85 2.86 3.16 0.97
CA HIS A 85 1.71 2.52 0.35
C HIS A 85 2.10 1.08 -0.01
N TYR A 86 1.40 0.12 0.58
CA TYR A 86 1.53 -1.30 0.31
C TYR A 86 0.31 -1.77 -0.46
N ILE A 87 0.50 -2.67 -1.41
CA ILE A 87 -0.57 -3.21 -2.24
C ILE A 87 -0.44 -4.73 -2.22
N ILE A 88 -1.47 -5.39 -1.73
CA ILE A 88 -1.66 -6.83 -1.84
C ILE A 88 -2.63 -7.06 -2.99
N SER A 89 -2.22 -7.81 -4.00
CA SER A 89 -3.10 -8.22 -5.10
C SER A 89 -3.27 -9.73 -5.03
N PHE A 90 -4.51 -10.20 -4.94
CA PHE A 90 -4.84 -11.62 -4.88
C PHE A 90 -4.95 -12.24 -6.29
N ASP A 91 -4.87 -13.56 -6.38
CA ASP A 91 -5.10 -14.26 -7.64
C ASP A 91 -6.59 -14.14 -8.03
N PRO A 92 -6.93 -13.80 -9.27
CA PRO A 92 -8.33 -13.67 -9.69
C PRO A 92 -9.13 -14.97 -9.55
N ARG A 93 -8.46 -16.11 -9.52
CA ARG A 93 -9.08 -17.41 -9.28
C ARG A 93 -9.56 -17.58 -7.84
N ASP A 94 -9.01 -16.80 -6.89
CA ASP A 94 -9.43 -16.90 -5.48
C ASP A 94 -10.90 -16.54 -5.27
N GLY A 95 -11.47 -15.67 -6.11
CA GLY A 95 -12.89 -15.37 -6.08
C GLY A 95 -13.75 -16.61 -6.34
N PRO A 96 -13.70 -17.18 -7.57
CA PRO A 96 -14.53 -18.33 -7.94
C PRO A 96 -14.15 -19.63 -7.22
N ASP A 97 -12.87 -19.89 -6.99
CA ASP A 97 -12.39 -21.18 -6.49
C ASP A 97 -12.37 -21.25 -4.96
N ASN A 98 -12.01 -20.15 -4.29
CA ASN A 98 -11.77 -20.10 -2.85
C ASN A 98 -12.74 -19.15 -2.10
N GLY A 99 -13.70 -18.56 -2.81
CA GLY A 99 -14.73 -17.68 -2.23
C GLY A 99 -14.16 -16.39 -1.62
N LEU A 100 -13.08 -15.86 -2.22
CA LEU A 100 -12.55 -14.56 -1.82
C LEU A 100 -13.51 -13.47 -2.28
N THR A 101 -14.00 -12.68 -1.33
CA THR A 101 -14.84 -11.49 -1.57
C THR A 101 -14.05 -10.22 -1.23
N VAL A 102 -14.58 -9.07 -1.65
CA VAL A 102 -13.99 -7.76 -1.29
C VAL A 102 -13.97 -7.58 0.23
N ASP A 103 -15.04 -8.02 0.93
CA ASP A 103 -15.13 -7.96 2.39
C ASP A 103 -14.07 -8.83 3.07
N LYS A 104 -13.91 -10.07 2.64
CA LYS A 104 -12.89 -10.99 3.16
C LYS A 104 -11.47 -10.47 2.88
N ALA A 105 -11.23 -9.90 1.70
CA ALA A 105 -9.95 -9.30 1.37
C ALA A 105 -9.66 -8.05 2.22
N GLN A 106 -10.68 -7.23 2.52
CA GLN A 106 -10.56 -6.09 3.43
C GLN A 106 -10.15 -6.55 4.84
N GLU A 107 -10.80 -7.58 5.38
CA GLU A 107 -10.46 -8.17 6.68
C GLU A 107 -9.01 -8.67 6.72
N LEU A 108 -8.56 -9.35 5.67
CA LEU A 108 -7.17 -9.81 5.54
C LEU A 108 -6.18 -8.64 5.48
N GLY A 109 -6.51 -7.58 4.74
CA GLY A 109 -5.70 -6.36 4.68
C GLY A 109 -5.61 -5.62 6.01
N GLU A 110 -6.72 -5.51 6.73
CA GLU A 110 -6.75 -4.92 8.07
C GLU A 110 -5.94 -5.75 9.07
N ARG A 111 -6.08 -7.08 9.04
CA ARG A 111 -5.29 -7.98 9.88
C ARG A 111 -3.80 -7.79 9.59
N PHE A 112 -3.39 -7.85 8.33
CA PHE A 112 -2.00 -7.61 7.93
C PHE A 112 -1.49 -6.25 8.41
N CYS A 113 -2.29 -5.20 8.26
CA CYS A 113 -1.91 -3.86 8.71
C CYS A 113 -1.72 -3.79 10.23
N ARG A 114 -2.62 -4.38 11.02
CA ARG A 114 -2.50 -4.40 12.49
C ARG A 114 -1.27 -5.17 12.96
N GLU A 115 -0.96 -6.30 12.32
CA GLU A 115 0.17 -7.16 12.70
C GLU A 115 1.52 -6.58 12.25
N GLN A 116 1.60 -6.03 11.03
CA GLN A 116 2.86 -5.61 10.45
C GLN A 116 3.18 -4.12 10.67
N PHE A 117 2.16 -3.27 10.83
CA PHE A 117 2.35 -1.83 11.02
C PHE A 117 1.73 -1.29 12.33
N PRO A 118 1.90 -1.98 13.49
CA PRO A 118 1.33 -1.51 14.74
C PRO A 118 1.86 -0.12 15.09
N GLY A 119 0.98 0.71 15.68
CA GLY A 119 1.31 2.07 16.09
C GLY A 119 1.49 3.06 14.94
N HIS A 120 1.15 2.70 13.70
CA HIS A 120 1.01 3.62 12.59
C HIS A 120 -0.46 3.96 12.36
N GLN A 121 -0.74 5.20 11.96
CA GLN A 121 -2.02 5.57 11.40
C GLN A 121 -2.09 5.02 9.97
N ALA A 122 -3.22 4.43 9.62
CA ALA A 122 -3.40 3.78 8.34
C ALA A 122 -4.78 4.02 7.76
N ILE A 123 -4.88 3.98 6.43
CA ILE A 123 -6.10 3.84 5.65
C ILE A 123 -5.95 2.57 4.79
N ILE A 124 -6.96 1.70 4.84
CA ILE A 124 -7.01 0.46 4.11
C ILE A 124 -8.21 0.51 3.17
N CYS A 125 -7.99 0.26 1.90
CA CYS A 125 -9.04 0.25 0.89
C CYS A 125 -8.91 -0.95 -0.03
N THR A 126 -10.01 -1.67 -0.22
CA THR A 126 -10.08 -2.86 -1.06
C THR A 126 -11.11 -2.65 -2.16
N TYR A 127 -10.77 -3.02 -3.40
CA TYR A 127 -11.69 -2.99 -4.54
C TYR A 127 -11.35 -4.09 -5.56
N PRO A 128 -12.35 -4.54 -6.38
CA PRO A 128 -12.21 -5.68 -7.29
C PRO A 128 -11.63 -5.32 -8.65
N ASP A 129 -11.49 -4.04 -8.98
CA ASP A 129 -11.03 -3.56 -10.28
C ASP A 129 -9.49 -3.52 -10.34
N GLY A 130 -8.89 -4.65 -10.67
CA GLY A 130 -7.45 -4.70 -11.00
C GLY A 130 -7.17 -4.03 -12.34
N HIS A 131 -5.93 -3.52 -12.51
CA HIS A 131 -5.46 -3.04 -13.79
C HIS A 131 -5.71 -4.08 -14.90
N ASN A 132 -6.22 -3.65 -16.04
CA ASN A 132 -6.55 -4.45 -17.22
C ASN A 132 -7.76 -5.38 -17.04
N GLN A 133 -8.75 -5.02 -16.23
CA GLN A 133 -9.96 -5.82 -16.01
C GLN A 133 -9.63 -7.29 -15.68
N SER A 134 -8.54 -7.51 -14.96
CA SER A 134 -8.04 -8.83 -14.64
C SER A 134 -8.87 -9.55 -13.58
N GLY A 135 -9.81 -8.84 -12.93
CA GLY A 135 -10.66 -9.38 -11.87
C GLY A 135 -9.92 -9.65 -10.55
N ASN A 136 -8.72 -9.12 -10.40
CA ASN A 136 -7.97 -9.25 -9.16
C ASN A 136 -8.56 -8.34 -8.09
N ILE A 137 -8.78 -8.85 -6.91
CA ILE A 137 -9.06 -8.02 -5.74
C ILE A 137 -7.74 -7.44 -5.23
N HIS A 138 -7.72 -6.13 -5.01
CA HIS A 138 -6.58 -5.40 -4.51
C HIS A 138 -6.87 -4.79 -3.15
N VAL A 139 -5.95 -4.99 -2.22
CA VAL A 139 -5.94 -4.30 -0.93
C VAL A 139 -4.82 -3.27 -0.93
N HIS A 140 -5.19 -2.03 -0.75
CA HIS A 140 -4.29 -0.90 -0.62
C HIS A 140 -4.18 -0.50 0.84
N ILE A 141 -2.97 -0.48 1.39
CA ILE A 141 -2.69 -0.08 2.76
C ILE A 141 -1.75 1.12 2.70
N VAL A 142 -2.24 2.28 3.10
CA VAL A 142 -1.41 3.49 3.19
C VAL A 142 -1.20 3.82 4.66
N ILE A 143 0.05 3.82 5.10
CA ILE A 143 0.41 4.17 6.48
C ILE A 143 1.11 5.54 6.54
N ASN A 144 0.87 6.30 7.61
CA ASN A 144 1.75 7.41 7.96
C ASN A 144 3.15 6.87 8.24
N SER A 145 4.18 7.47 7.67
CA SER A 145 5.55 7.04 7.95
C SER A 145 5.93 7.18 9.43
N LEU A 146 5.25 8.05 10.17
CA LEU A 146 5.47 8.28 11.58
C LEU A 146 4.72 7.24 12.43
N ARG A 147 5.43 6.63 13.40
CA ARG A 147 4.84 5.81 14.45
C ARG A 147 4.34 6.68 15.60
N ILE A 148 3.13 6.47 16.05
CA ILE A 148 2.50 7.28 17.12
C ILE A 148 2.48 6.60 18.48
N GLU A 149 2.78 5.30 18.54
CA GLU A 149 2.78 4.49 19.77
C GLU A 149 4.07 3.67 19.88
N ASN A 150 4.47 3.34 21.12
CA ASN A 150 5.53 2.37 21.34
C ASN A 150 5.00 0.96 21.08
N VAL A 151 5.77 0.17 20.36
CA VAL A 151 5.38 -1.21 20.00
C VAL A 151 6.51 -2.19 20.35
N PRO A 152 6.21 -3.50 20.45
CA PRO A 152 7.24 -4.52 20.54
C PRO A 152 8.18 -4.50 19.33
N LEU A 153 9.40 -5.03 19.51
CA LEU A 153 10.32 -5.23 18.38
C LEU A 153 9.77 -6.33 17.47
N LEU A 154 9.48 -5.96 16.22
CA LEU A 154 9.02 -6.90 15.21
C LEU A 154 10.20 -7.46 14.39
N PRO A 155 10.05 -8.66 13.80
CA PRO A 155 11.15 -9.35 13.12
C PRO A 155 11.83 -8.55 12.00
N TYR A 156 11.11 -7.66 11.33
CA TYR A 156 11.66 -6.81 10.26
C TYR A 156 12.41 -5.57 10.75
N MET A 157 12.27 -5.25 12.05
CA MET A 157 12.93 -4.07 12.64
C MET A 157 14.36 -4.42 12.99
N ASP A 158 15.31 -3.75 12.37
CA ASP A 158 16.75 -3.96 12.60
C ASP A 158 17.33 -3.09 13.71
N ARG A 159 16.55 -2.14 14.25
CA ARG A 159 16.98 -1.24 15.31
C ARG A 159 15.93 -1.12 16.41
N PRO A 160 16.34 -1.22 17.69
CA PRO A 160 15.42 -1.01 18.83
C PRO A 160 14.70 0.34 18.81
N ALA A 161 15.33 1.37 18.22
CA ALA A 161 14.73 2.70 18.08
C ALA A 161 13.47 2.68 17.20
N ASP A 162 13.36 1.76 16.26
CA ASP A 162 12.23 1.67 15.31
C ASP A 162 10.92 1.30 16.04
N THR A 163 10.99 0.82 17.29
CA THR A 163 9.81 0.49 18.13
C THR A 163 9.16 1.71 18.78
N LYS A 164 9.81 2.87 18.76
CA LYS A 164 9.39 4.04 19.57
C LYS A 164 8.44 4.96 18.82
N ALA A 165 7.49 5.52 19.56
CA ALA A 165 6.70 6.65 19.10
C ALA A 165 7.60 7.81 18.65
N GLY A 166 7.24 8.50 17.60
CA GLY A 166 8.05 9.56 16.99
C GLY A 166 9.12 9.06 15.99
N CYS A 167 9.34 7.74 15.88
CA CYS A 167 10.22 7.17 14.87
C CYS A 167 9.49 6.93 13.54
N LYS A 168 10.24 7.04 12.45
CA LYS A 168 9.69 6.80 11.10
C LYS A 168 9.82 5.32 10.72
N HIS A 169 8.83 4.82 10.02
CA HIS A 169 8.86 3.50 9.39
C HIS A 169 10.04 3.39 8.43
N ARG A 170 10.69 2.24 8.44
CA ARG A 170 11.78 1.90 7.53
C ARG A 170 11.39 0.66 6.75
N CYS A 171 11.39 0.78 5.43
CA CYS A 171 11.18 -0.34 4.52
C CYS A 171 12.53 -0.68 3.87
N THR A 172 13.26 -1.61 4.49
CA THR A 172 14.52 -2.17 3.96
C THR A 172 14.22 -3.37 3.06
N ASP A 173 15.20 -3.85 2.29
CA ASP A 173 15.04 -5.07 1.49
C ASP A 173 14.66 -6.27 2.36
N ALA A 174 15.30 -6.40 3.54
CA ALA A 174 14.97 -7.44 4.51
C ALA A 174 13.53 -7.32 5.06
N ALA A 175 13.06 -6.07 5.30
CA ALA A 175 11.67 -5.84 5.68
C ALA A 175 10.71 -6.24 4.56
N MET A 176 11.05 -5.95 3.30
CA MET A 176 10.23 -6.35 2.15
C MET A 176 10.17 -7.87 1.98
N GLU A 177 11.27 -8.58 2.18
CA GLU A 177 11.28 -10.05 2.17
C GLU A 177 10.39 -10.61 3.29
N TYR A 178 10.50 -10.05 4.48
CA TYR A 178 9.65 -10.42 5.61
C TYR A 178 8.16 -10.18 5.31
N PHE A 179 7.78 -8.99 4.83
CA PHE A 179 6.38 -8.69 4.50
C PHE A 179 5.83 -9.60 3.41
N LYS A 180 6.64 -9.98 2.43
CA LYS A 180 6.24 -10.95 1.41
C LYS A 180 5.95 -12.33 2.03
N SER A 181 6.79 -12.79 2.96
CA SER A 181 6.54 -14.05 3.66
C SER A 181 5.26 -14.01 4.50
N GLU A 182 4.98 -12.88 5.17
CA GLU A 182 3.75 -12.69 5.94
C GLU A 182 2.49 -12.66 5.04
N VAL A 183 2.57 -12.06 3.84
CA VAL A 183 1.47 -12.13 2.86
C VAL A 183 1.24 -13.55 2.38
N MET A 184 2.32 -14.32 2.14
CA MET A 184 2.21 -15.72 1.75
C MET A 184 1.55 -16.55 2.86
N GLU A 185 1.94 -16.34 4.12
CA GLU A 185 1.32 -17.03 5.27
C GLU A 185 -0.15 -16.62 5.44
N LEU A 186 -0.47 -15.32 5.31
CA LEU A 186 -1.84 -14.82 5.33
C LEU A 186 -2.73 -15.50 4.29
N CYS A 187 -2.23 -15.64 3.05
CA CYS A 187 -2.94 -16.35 1.99
C CYS A 187 -3.09 -17.85 2.30
N HIS A 188 -2.04 -18.48 2.84
CA HIS A 188 -2.07 -19.89 3.22
C HIS A 188 -3.14 -20.16 4.29
N GLU A 189 -3.16 -19.38 5.37
CA GLU A 189 -4.14 -19.49 6.44
C GLU A 189 -5.58 -19.26 5.95
N ALA A 190 -5.74 -18.35 4.98
CA ALA A 190 -7.05 -18.06 4.38
C ALA A 190 -7.50 -19.09 3.32
N GLY A 191 -6.67 -20.09 3.00
CA GLY A 191 -6.95 -21.10 1.98
C GLY A 191 -6.94 -20.56 0.55
N LEU A 192 -6.17 -19.47 0.31
CA LEU A 192 -6.03 -18.82 -0.99
C LEU A 192 -4.86 -19.39 -1.79
N TYR A 193 -4.85 -19.12 -3.10
CA TYR A 193 -3.74 -19.50 -3.96
C TYR A 193 -2.44 -18.85 -3.53
N GLN A 194 -1.39 -19.69 -3.50
CA GLN A 194 -0.07 -19.26 -3.09
C GLN A 194 0.75 -18.81 -4.29
N ILE A 195 1.45 -17.69 -4.13
CA ILE A 195 2.43 -17.20 -5.08
C ILE A 195 3.76 -17.08 -4.36
N ASP A 196 4.81 -17.58 -4.98
CA ASP A 196 6.15 -17.40 -4.49
C ASP A 196 6.62 -15.97 -4.75
N LEU A 197 6.42 -15.12 -3.75
CA LEU A 197 6.81 -13.70 -3.79
C LEU A 197 8.31 -13.50 -3.55
N LEU A 198 9.03 -14.52 -3.08
CA LEU A 198 10.44 -14.44 -2.70
C LEU A 198 11.38 -14.81 -3.84
N ASN A 199 11.01 -15.77 -4.68
CA ASN A 199 11.92 -16.31 -5.71
C ASN A 199 11.88 -15.60 -7.06
N GLY A 200 11.37 -14.38 -7.15
CA GLY A 200 11.50 -13.50 -8.32
C GLY A 200 11.11 -14.06 -9.70
N SER A 201 10.81 -15.34 -9.77
CA SER A 201 10.36 -16.06 -10.96
C SER A 201 8.84 -15.94 -11.01
N ALA A 202 8.40 -14.89 -11.57
CA ALA A 202 7.01 -14.46 -11.73
C ALA A 202 6.04 -15.48 -12.39
N ASN A 203 6.27 -16.77 -12.34
CA ASN A 203 5.50 -17.75 -13.13
C ASN A 203 5.29 -19.13 -12.49
N ARG A 204 5.46 -19.33 -11.20
CA ARG A 204 5.09 -20.63 -10.60
C ARG A 204 4.03 -20.42 -9.52
N VAL A 205 2.82 -20.81 -9.86
CA VAL A 205 1.80 -21.18 -8.87
C VAL A 205 2.35 -22.42 -8.17
N MET A 206 2.87 -22.27 -6.97
CA MET A 206 3.20 -23.40 -6.13
C MET A 206 1.91 -23.90 -5.49
N ARG A 207 1.47 -25.08 -5.89
CA ARG A 207 0.62 -25.92 -5.04
C ARG A 207 1.53 -26.38 -3.90
N ILE A 208 1.45 -25.71 -2.75
CA ILE A 208 2.24 -26.13 -1.58
C ILE A 208 1.66 -27.47 -1.12
N ILE A 209 2.40 -28.53 -1.39
CA ILE A 209 2.26 -29.80 -0.68
C ILE A 209 2.75 -29.51 0.74
N PHE A 210 1.79 -29.62 1.68
CA PHE A 210 1.93 -29.61 3.14
C PHE A 210 3.38 -29.56 3.66
N VAL A 211 3.81 -28.43 4.20
CA VAL A 211 4.98 -28.36 5.06
C VAL A 211 4.45 -28.32 6.50
N PRO A 212 4.87 -29.27 7.36
CA PRO A 212 4.42 -29.28 8.75
C PRO A 212 4.83 -28.01 9.48
N SER A 213 3.96 -27.53 10.36
CA SER A 213 4.11 -26.34 11.18
C SER A 213 5.55 -26.09 11.66
N TRP A 214 6.10 -24.96 11.27
CA TRP A 214 7.35 -24.48 11.86
C TRP A 214 7.06 -24.05 13.31
N SER A 215 7.48 -24.92 14.23
CA SER A 215 7.62 -24.53 15.64
C SER A 215 8.68 -23.41 15.72
N LYS A 216 8.34 -22.35 16.42
CA LYS A 216 9.22 -21.23 16.75
C LYS A 216 10.47 -21.74 17.51
N SER A 217 11.50 -22.16 16.80
CA SER A 217 12.83 -22.39 17.36
C SER A 217 13.86 -21.67 16.52
N SER A 218 14.55 -20.77 17.19
CA SER A 218 15.66 -19.93 16.77
C SER A 218 16.66 -20.63 15.85
N GLY A 219 16.86 -20.09 14.64
CA GLY A 219 17.94 -20.47 13.75
C GLY A 219 17.77 -19.92 12.36
N TYR A 220 18.29 -18.71 12.08
CA TYR A 220 18.36 -18.15 10.74
C TYR A 220 19.42 -18.89 9.89
N PRO A 221 19.12 -19.32 8.66
CA PRO A 221 20.14 -19.74 7.72
C PRO A 221 20.89 -18.52 7.16
N ALA A 222 22.19 -18.71 6.91
CA ALA A 222 23.13 -17.70 6.43
C ALA A 222 22.73 -17.13 5.05
N LYS A 223 22.98 -15.83 4.87
CA LYS A 223 22.72 -15.01 3.67
C LYS A 223 23.19 -15.67 2.36
N PRO A 224 22.38 -15.73 1.30
CA PRO A 224 22.88 -15.82 -0.06
C PRO A 224 23.37 -14.45 -0.53
N ARG A 225 24.49 -14.45 -1.25
CA ARG A 225 25.15 -13.26 -1.79
C ARG A 225 24.30 -12.63 -2.90
N SER A 226 24.17 -11.30 -2.86
CA SER A 226 23.51 -10.45 -3.84
C SER A 226 24.21 -10.50 -5.20
N ALA A 227 23.47 -10.80 -6.24
CA ALA A 227 23.82 -10.44 -7.61
C ALA A 227 22.55 -10.08 -8.38
N ASP A 228 22.55 -8.85 -8.89
CA ASP A 228 21.74 -8.32 -10.01
C ASP A 228 20.21 -8.30 -9.95
N ILE A 229 19.64 -7.31 -9.25
CA ILE A 229 18.23 -6.91 -9.41
C ILE A 229 18.10 -5.41 -9.72
N ARG A 230 19.07 -4.76 -10.36
CA ARG A 230 19.02 -3.28 -10.52
C ARG A 230 18.30 -2.76 -11.77
N SER A 231 17.93 -3.55 -12.75
CA SER A 231 17.50 -3.00 -14.06
C SER A 231 15.99 -2.96 -14.33
N GLY A 232 15.16 -3.60 -13.53
CA GLY A 232 13.70 -3.64 -13.73
C GLY A 232 12.90 -2.55 -12.99
N TRP A 233 13.44 -2.05 -11.90
CA TRP A 233 12.71 -1.22 -10.94
C TRP A 233 12.63 0.27 -11.31
N HIS A 234 13.63 0.83 -12.00
CA HIS A 234 13.67 2.24 -12.37
C HIS A 234 12.56 2.70 -13.35
N ARG A 235 11.94 1.78 -14.07
CA ARG A 235 10.88 2.12 -15.04
C ARG A 235 9.52 2.32 -14.38
N LEU A 236 9.26 1.68 -13.26
CA LEU A 236 7.99 1.79 -12.51
C LEU A 236 8.01 2.95 -11.51
N GLU A 237 9.16 3.21 -10.86
CA GLU A 237 9.33 4.38 -9.99
C GLU A 237 9.13 5.69 -10.75
N ASN A 238 9.65 5.79 -11.99
CA ASN A 238 9.47 6.97 -12.84
C ASN A 238 7.99 7.18 -13.25
N GLY A 239 7.20 6.14 -13.38
CA GLY A 239 5.77 6.24 -13.66
C GLY A 239 5.00 6.90 -12.52
N TRP A 240 5.29 6.55 -11.28
CA TRP A 240 4.58 7.07 -10.10
C TRP A 240 5.08 8.45 -9.65
N GLN A 241 6.37 8.75 -9.82
CA GLN A 241 6.88 10.11 -9.59
C GLN A 241 6.29 11.10 -10.61
N ASN A 242 6.07 10.66 -11.84
CA ASN A 242 5.36 11.45 -12.85
C ASN A 242 3.88 11.61 -12.53
N LEU A 243 3.23 10.63 -11.87
CA LEU A 243 1.83 10.69 -11.48
C LEU A 243 1.59 11.75 -10.39
N THR A 244 2.41 11.76 -9.34
CA THR A 244 2.34 12.78 -8.29
C THR A 244 2.65 14.17 -8.83
N ALA A 245 3.59 14.29 -9.78
CA ALA A 245 3.89 15.55 -10.47
C ALA A 245 2.74 15.99 -11.39
N CYS A 246 2.08 15.05 -12.08
CA CYS A 246 0.97 15.34 -12.99
C CYS A 246 -0.30 15.76 -12.22
N LEU A 247 -0.62 15.10 -11.10
CA LEU A 247 -1.74 15.49 -10.23
C LEU A 247 -1.53 16.88 -9.63
N SER A 248 -0.32 17.19 -9.16
CA SER A 248 0.00 18.51 -8.62
C SER A 248 0.04 19.62 -9.69
N ALA A 249 0.35 19.29 -10.94
CA ALA A 249 0.32 20.24 -12.07
C ALA A 249 -1.13 20.50 -12.53
N SER A 250 -1.97 19.47 -12.62
CA SER A 250 -3.39 19.61 -13.00
C SER A 250 -4.18 20.43 -12.00
N MET A 251 -3.94 20.26 -10.69
CA MET A 251 -4.59 21.06 -9.65
C MET A 251 -4.15 22.53 -9.67
N ARG A 252 -2.87 22.83 -9.99
CA ARG A 252 -2.42 24.23 -10.16
C ARG A 252 -3.09 24.93 -11.33
N THR A 253 -3.33 24.23 -12.43
CA THR A 253 -4.01 24.80 -13.61
C THR A 253 -5.50 25.08 -13.33
N MET A 254 -6.17 24.20 -12.59
CA MET A 254 -7.57 24.43 -12.18
C MET A 254 -7.70 25.58 -11.20
N TRP A 255 -6.76 25.77 -10.27
CA TRP A 255 -6.80 26.87 -9.31
C TRP A 255 -6.51 28.22 -9.97
N GLN A 256 -5.61 28.27 -10.94
CA GLN A 256 -5.33 29.47 -11.74
C GLN A 256 -6.50 29.84 -12.68
N GLY A 257 -7.27 28.85 -13.15
CA GLY A 257 -8.51 29.07 -13.93
C GLY A 257 -9.63 29.69 -13.09
N ALA A 258 -9.83 29.20 -11.87
CA ALA A 258 -10.84 29.71 -10.94
C ALA A 258 -10.55 31.15 -10.45
N SER A 259 -9.27 31.50 -10.29
CA SER A 259 -8.88 32.88 -9.88
C SER A 259 -9.07 33.91 -10.99
N ARG A 260 -9.11 33.50 -12.27
CA ARG A 260 -9.37 34.42 -13.40
C ARG A 260 -10.84 34.70 -13.65
N MET A 261 -11.75 33.86 -13.15
CA MET A 261 -13.22 34.07 -13.30
C MET A 261 -13.82 35.01 -12.24
N ASN A 262 -13.13 35.22 -11.11
CA ASN A 262 -13.61 36.14 -10.05
C ASN A 262 -13.06 37.58 -10.13
N GLY A 263 -12.39 37.92 -11.22
CA GLY A 263 -11.78 39.25 -11.44
C GLY A 263 -12.56 40.17 -12.41
N SER A 264 -13.78 39.80 -12.81
CA SER A 264 -14.62 40.63 -13.72
C SER A 264 -16.03 40.77 -13.14
N LEU A 265 -16.17 41.64 -12.18
CA LEU A 265 -17.42 42.36 -11.82
C LEU A 265 -17.02 43.65 -11.14
#